data_86641178ba3cfb4772aacf096918382f
#
_entry.id   86641178ba3cfb4772aacf096918382f
#
_cell.length_a   1.000
_cell.length_b   1.000
_cell.length_c   1.000
_cell.angle_alpha   90.00
_cell.angle_beta   90.00
_cell.angle_gamma   90.00
#
_symmetry.space_group_name_H-M   'P 1'
#
loop_
_entity.id
_entity.type
_entity.pdbx_description
1 polymer ?
#
loop_
_entity_poly.entity_id
_entity_poly.type
_entity_poly.pdbx_seq_one_letter_code
_entity_poly.pdbx_strand_id
1 'polypeptide(L)'
;MSCFFVAIEAYDPEGPSLAEEGMEYGGEARFFVLQAGDLGDALAALNGSIVEHDLKLMRILHAGAVEDFEEDMLPFEVEIDQMVETAEATGEICVSDPHIFEPDETDGVETGVYAVCIDAMDPEWADEDEGEYAGHYQLAVISAPNAAEALAMLVAAFAEAEIILQGLEGLVDAAAFPFDAYEFEFDEEDPIGEVQDEGGLILSNAYAYQPEPARKLDS
;
A
#
# COMPACT_ATOMS: atom_id res chain seq x y z
N MET A 1 -4.57 -18.34 8.04
CA MET A 1 -4.88 -16.94 7.71
C MET A 1 -3.97 -16.09 8.55
N SER A 2 -3.33 -15.12 7.97
CA SER A 2 -2.45 -14.16 8.67
C SER A 2 -3.19 -12.84 8.80
N CYS A 3 -2.76 -11.99 9.75
CA CYS A 3 -3.25 -10.63 9.86
C CYS A 3 -2.36 -9.70 9.04
N PHE A 4 -3.01 -8.82 8.28
CA PHE A 4 -2.36 -7.77 7.50
C PHE A 4 -2.85 -6.42 7.97
N PHE A 5 -1.97 -5.43 7.87
CA PHE A 5 -2.34 -4.04 8.09
C PHE A 5 -2.32 -3.26 6.77
N VAL A 6 -3.17 -2.24 6.69
CA VAL A 6 -3.15 -1.25 5.61
C VAL A 6 -3.44 0.12 6.20
N ALA A 7 -2.52 1.04 6.00
CA ALA A 7 -2.70 2.45 6.35
C ALA A 7 -2.98 3.26 5.09
N ILE A 8 -4.07 4.00 5.10
CA ILE A 8 -4.51 4.80 3.94
C ILE A 8 -4.77 6.25 4.33
N GLU A 9 -4.78 7.11 3.33
CA GLU A 9 -5.50 8.37 3.36
C GLU A 9 -6.64 8.33 2.35
N ALA A 10 -7.79 8.82 2.78
CA ALA A 10 -9.00 8.86 1.99
C ALA A 10 -9.75 10.17 2.20
N TYR A 11 -10.54 10.55 1.21
CA TYR A 11 -11.51 11.62 1.34
C TYR A 11 -12.89 11.02 1.59
N ASP A 12 -13.49 11.39 2.74
CA ASP A 12 -14.87 11.06 3.08
C ASP A 12 -15.75 12.26 2.74
N PRO A 13 -16.76 12.14 1.88
CA PRO A 13 -17.69 13.23 1.57
C PRO A 13 -18.43 13.79 2.80
N GLU A 14 -18.60 12.99 3.86
CA GLU A 14 -19.21 13.41 5.12
C GLU A 14 -18.18 13.94 6.13
N GLY A 15 -16.89 13.74 5.87
CA GLY A 15 -15.75 14.09 6.73
C GLY A 15 -15.65 15.56 7.13
N PRO A 16 -16.00 16.56 6.27
CA PRO A 16 -15.99 17.96 6.69
C PRO A 16 -16.79 18.28 7.95
N SER A 17 -17.79 17.43 8.28
CA SER A 17 -18.56 17.55 9.51
C SER A 17 -17.80 17.09 10.77
N LEU A 18 -16.69 16.35 10.59
CA LEU A 18 -15.85 15.79 11.66
C LEU A 18 -14.64 16.69 11.96
N ALA A 19 -14.31 17.63 11.05
CA ALA A 19 -13.19 18.56 11.25
C ALA A 19 -13.49 19.53 12.40
N GLU A 20 -12.44 19.88 13.16
CA GLU A 20 -12.55 20.88 14.24
C GLU A 20 -12.92 22.26 13.68
N GLU A 21 -13.55 23.12 14.52
CA GLU A 21 -13.96 24.45 14.11
C GLU A 21 -12.74 25.30 13.69
N GLY A 22 -12.67 25.63 12.41
CA GLY A 22 -11.62 26.43 11.79
C GLY A 22 -10.52 25.62 11.10
N MET A 23 -10.59 24.29 11.11
CA MET A 23 -9.74 23.41 10.35
C MET A 23 -10.30 23.20 8.93
N GLU A 24 -9.46 23.28 7.92
CA GLU A 24 -9.84 22.88 6.56
C GLU A 24 -9.70 21.37 6.43
N TYR A 25 -10.74 20.69 5.92
CA TYR A 25 -10.73 19.23 5.78
C TYR A 25 -10.01 18.83 4.49
N GLY A 26 -8.84 18.23 4.60
CA GLY A 26 -8.08 17.65 3.50
C GLY A 26 -8.43 16.20 3.25
N GLY A 27 -8.78 15.47 4.32
CA GLY A 27 -9.10 14.06 4.30
C GLY A 27 -8.95 13.44 5.67
N GLU A 28 -8.92 12.12 5.69
CA GLU A 28 -8.69 11.33 6.89
C GLU A 28 -7.71 10.20 6.64
N ALA A 29 -6.80 9.97 7.59
CA ALA A 29 -5.98 8.79 7.62
C ALA A 29 -6.66 7.71 8.48
N ARG A 30 -6.64 6.47 8.01
CA ARG A 30 -7.18 5.30 8.71
C ARG A 30 -6.21 4.13 8.64
N PHE A 31 -6.23 3.35 9.69
CA PHE A 31 -5.50 2.10 9.80
C PHE A 31 -6.49 0.93 9.84
N PHE A 32 -6.21 -0.08 9.03
CA PHE A 32 -7.03 -1.27 8.92
C PHE A 32 -6.21 -2.50 9.31
N VAL A 33 -6.86 -3.42 10.02
CA VAL A 33 -6.32 -4.77 10.27
C VAL A 33 -7.36 -5.78 9.82
N LEU A 34 -6.92 -6.77 9.04
CA LEU A 34 -7.80 -7.81 8.49
C LEU A 34 -7.08 -9.14 8.33
N GLN A 35 -7.86 -10.22 8.39
CA GLN A 35 -7.37 -11.58 8.11
C GLN A 35 -7.53 -11.92 6.64
N ALA A 36 -6.46 -12.40 6.00
CA ALA A 36 -6.48 -12.82 4.60
C ALA A 36 -5.58 -14.03 4.34
N GLY A 37 -5.63 -14.56 3.13
CA GLY A 37 -4.73 -15.60 2.65
C GLY A 37 -3.32 -15.06 2.41
N ASP A 38 -3.26 -13.89 1.79
CA ASP A 38 -2.06 -13.10 1.51
C ASP A 38 -2.40 -11.60 1.48
N LEU A 39 -1.39 -10.75 1.24
CA LEU A 39 -1.59 -9.30 1.17
C LEU A 39 -2.45 -8.88 -0.03
N GLY A 40 -2.36 -9.57 -1.16
CA GLY A 40 -3.20 -9.30 -2.34
C GLY A 40 -4.69 -9.47 -2.03
N ASP A 41 -5.06 -10.57 -1.34
CA ASP A 41 -6.42 -10.81 -0.85
C ASP A 41 -6.87 -9.72 0.15
N ALA A 42 -5.96 -9.30 1.05
CA ALA A 42 -6.23 -8.24 2.01
C ALA A 42 -6.53 -6.89 1.32
N LEU A 43 -5.71 -6.50 0.35
CA LEU A 43 -5.88 -5.28 -0.42
C LEU A 43 -7.15 -5.30 -1.29
N ALA A 44 -7.49 -6.44 -1.87
CA ALA A 44 -8.74 -6.62 -2.63
C ALA A 44 -9.97 -6.46 -1.71
N ALA A 45 -9.94 -7.04 -0.51
CA ALA A 45 -11.01 -6.91 0.47
C ALA A 45 -11.17 -5.47 0.96
N LEU A 46 -10.05 -4.78 1.25
CA LEU A 46 -10.05 -3.38 1.65
C LEU A 46 -10.62 -2.49 0.54
N ASN A 47 -10.19 -2.68 -0.70
CA ASN A 47 -10.70 -1.89 -1.84
C ASN A 47 -12.21 -2.04 -2.01
N GLY A 48 -12.74 -3.25 -1.78
CA GLY A 48 -14.19 -3.48 -1.72
C GLY A 48 -14.87 -2.67 -0.61
N SER A 49 -14.30 -2.63 0.59
CA SER A 49 -14.82 -1.87 1.72
C SER A 49 -14.79 -0.35 1.48
N ILE A 50 -13.71 0.17 0.89
CA ILE A 50 -13.58 1.59 0.52
C ILE A 50 -14.72 2.01 -0.42
N VAL A 51 -15.00 1.20 -1.45
CA VAL A 51 -16.08 1.45 -2.41
C VAL A 51 -17.46 1.36 -1.74
N GLU A 52 -17.69 0.38 -0.84
CA GLU A 52 -18.93 0.19 -0.12
C GLU A 52 -19.27 1.37 0.81
N HIS A 53 -18.25 2.00 1.39
CA HIS A 53 -18.38 3.16 2.28
C HIS A 53 -18.31 4.52 1.57
N ASP A 54 -18.28 4.54 0.23
CA ASP A 54 -18.20 5.77 -0.59
C ASP A 54 -16.96 6.64 -0.27
N LEU A 55 -15.89 6.02 0.23
CA LEU A 55 -14.62 6.68 0.47
C LEU A 55 -13.85 6.82 -0.84
N LYS A 56 -13.22 7.97 -1.04
CA LYS A 56 -12.29 8.17 -2.14
C LYS A 56 -10.87 7.90 -1.64
N LEU A 57 -10.27 6.79 -2.03
CA LEU A 57 -8.88 6.51 -1.73
C LEU A 57 -7.98 7.58 -2.37
N MET A 58 -7.19 8.26 -1.56
CA MET A 58 -6.20 9.25 -2.00
C MET A 58 -4.83 8.59 -2.16
N ARG A 59 -4.39 7.87 -1.13
CA ARG A 59 -3.13 7.10 -1.16
C ARG A 59 -3.13 5.94 -0.17
N ILE A 60 -2.25 4.97 -0.41
CA ILE A 60 -1.84 4.01 0.60
C ILE A 60 -0.52 4.51 1.17
N LEU A 61 -0.44 4.62 2.49
CA LEU A 61 0.80 4.97 3.19
C LEU A 61 1.70 3.74 3.27
N HIS A 62 1.20 2.68 3.89
CA HIS A 62 1.88 1.39 4.04
C HIS A 62 0.89 0.24 4.05
N ALA A 63 1.31 -0.94 3.60
CA ALA A 63 0.59 -2.19 3.77
C ALA A 63 1.58 -3.35 3.89
N GLY A 64 1.26 -4.34 4.74
CA GLY A 64 2.12 -5.49 4.96
C GLY A 64 1.56 -6.46 6.01
N ALA A 65 2.34 -7.45 6.40
CA ALA A 65 2.02 -8.32 7.51
C ALA A 65 2.10 -7.55 8.84
N VAL A 66 1.21 -7.86 9.79
CA VAL A 66 1.17 -7.14 11.08
C VAL A 66 2.49 -7.28 11.86
N GLU A 67 3.20 -8.41 11.71
CA GLU A 67 4.50 -8.66 12.32
C GLU A 67 5.63 -7.75 11.83
N ASP A 68 5.45 -7.12 10.66
CA ASP A 68 6.41 -6.18 10.06
C ASP A 68 6.05 -4.71 10.36
N PHE A 69 4.97 -4.47 11.11
CA PHE A 69 4.55 -3.12 11.46
C PHE A 69 5.49 -2.49 12.50
N GLU A 70 5.95 -1.28 12.21
CA GLU A 70 6.70 -0.43 13.13
C GLU A 70 5.92 0.87 13.42
N GLU A 71 5.87 1.31 14.70
CA GLU A 71 5.04 2.47 15.10
C GLU A 71 5.43 3.77 14.39
N ASP A 72 6.68 3.90 13.95
CA ASP A 72 7.20 5.08 13.25
C ASP A 72 6.85 5.12 11.74
N MET A 73 6.22 4.07 11.20
CA MET A 73 5.69 4.06 9.83
C MET A 73 4.50 5.03 9.65
N LEU A 74 3.84 5.43 10.75
CA LEU A 74 2.63 6.26 10.68
C LEU A 74 2.84 7.61 11.37
N PRO A 75 2.22 8.68 10.84
CA PRO A 75 2.21 9.99 11.49
C PRO A 75 1.22 10.09 12.68
N PHE A 76 0.54 9.00 13.04
CA PHE A 76 -0.47 8.94 14.10
C PHE A 76 -0.38 7.63 14.88
N GLU A 77 -0.88 7.63 16.12
CA GLU A 77 -0.83 6.47 17.01
C GLU A 77 -2.00 5.51 16.73
N VAL A 78 -1.74 4.19 16.76
CA VAL A 78 -2.74 3.13 16.63
C VAL A 78 -2.54 2.07 17.71
N GLU A 79 -3.65 1.52 18.23
CA GLU A 79 -3.63 0.40 19.18
C GLU A 79 -3.67 -0.94 18.42
N ILE A 80 -2.57 -1.27 17.72
CA ILE A 80 -2.51 -2.41 16.79
C ILE A 80 -2.84 -3.73 17.47
N ASP A 81 -2.36 -3.99 18.68
CA ASP A 81 -2.58 -5.24 19.40
C ASP A 81 -4.09 -5.51 19.60
N GLN A 82 -4.84 -4.48 20.00
CA GLN A 82 -6.29 -4.59 20.17
C GLN A 82 -7.02 -4.80 18.84
N MET A 83 -6.56 -4.17 17.77
CA MET A 83 -7.13 -4.33 16.44
C MET A 83 -6.90 -5.75 15.91
N VAL A 84 -5.70 -6.31 16.12
CA VAL A 84 -5.37 -7.69 15.77
C VAL A 84 -6.24 -8.68 16.54
N GLU A 85 -6.32 -8.55 17.88
CA GLU A 85 -7.19 -9.41 18.70
C GLU A 85 -8.65 -9.36 18.23
N THR A 86 -9.15 -8.19 17.83
CA THR A 86 -10.52 -8.02 17.33
C THR A 86 -10.69 -8.68 15.97
N ALA A 87 -9.78 -8.46 15.02
CA ALA A 87 -9.83 -9.06 13.69
C ALA A 87 -9.73 -10.59 13.76
N GLU A 88 -8.87 -11.14 14.63
CA GLU A 88 -8.75 -12.58 14.87
C GLU A 88 -10.00 -13.18 15.49
N ALA A 89 -10.65 -12.47 16.42
CA ALA A 89 -11.84 -12.96 17.11
C ALA A 89 -13.10 -12.94 16.24
N THR A 90 -13.23 -11.95 15.36
CA THR A 90 -14.45 -11.72 14.58
C THR A 90 -14.33 -12.16 13.13
N GLY A 91 -13.14 -12.18 12.55
CA GLY A 91 -12.89 -12.35 11.12
C GLY A 91 -13.36 -11.17 10.27
N GLU A 92 -13.68 -10.03 10.90
CA GLU A 92 -14.11 -8.81 10.24
C GLU A 92 -12.93 -7.83 10.08
N ILE A 93 -13.04 -6.89 9.15
CA ILE A 93 -12.08 -5.81 9.01
C ILE A 93 -12.19 -4.90 10.24
N CYS A 94 -11.09 -4.74 10.97
CA CYS A 94 -11.00 -3.80 12.08
C CYS A 94 -10.41 -2.48 11.55
N VAL A 95 -11.06 -1.37 11.87
CA VAL A 95 -10.66 -0.03 11.42
C VAL A 95 -10.43 0.89 12.61
N SER A 96 -9.38 1.71 12.55
CA SER A 96 -9.11 2.75 13.56
C SER A 96 -10.11 3.90 13.48
N ASP A 97 -10.15 4.72 14.53
CA ASP A 97 -10.77 6.03 14.43
C ASP A 97 -10.08 6.87 13.33
N PRO A 98 -10.81 7.74 12.63
CA PRO A 98 -10.23 8.59 11.59
C PRO A 98 -9.31 9.65 12.20
N HIS A 99 -8.13 9.81 11.62
CA HIS A 99 -7.22 10.90 11.91
C HIS A 99 -7.36 11.98 10.83
N ILE A 100 -8.02 13.09 11.17
CA ILE A 100 -8.31 14.19 10.24
C ILE A 100 -7.04 15.01 9.98
N PHE A 101 -6.78 15.36 8.73
CA PHE A 101 -5.67 16.21 8.33
C PHE A 101 -6.13 17.39 7.45
N GLU A 102 -5.31 18.43 7.41
CA GLU A 102 -5.51 19.59 6.53
C GLU A 102 -4.94 19.27 5.13
N PRO A 103 -5.52 19.87 4.04
CA PRO A 103 -5.03 19.63 2.69
C PRO A 103 -3.57 20.05 2.53
N ASP A 104 -2.79 19.24 1.84
CA ASP A 104 -1.43 19.52 1.40
C ASP A 104 -1.46 20.24 0.03
N GLU A 105 -0.36 20.92 -0.33
CA GLU A 105 -0.20 21.58 -1.64
C GLU A 105 -0.30 20.59 -2.82
N THR A 106 -0.07 19.30 -2.58
CA THR A 106 -0.17 18.21 -3.56
C THR A 106 -1.53 17.53 -3.59
N ASP A 107 -2.38 17.80 -2.60
CA ASP A 107 -3.72 17.20 -2.53
C ASP A 107 -4.60 17.71 -3.67
N GLY A 108 -5.20 16.77 -4.38
CA GLY A 108 -6.10 17.06 -5.50
C GLY A 108 -5.41 17.20 -6.86
N VAL A 109 -4.11 17.00 -6.97
CA VAL A 109 -3.43 16.76 -8.25
C VAL A 109 -3.67 15.30 -8.63
N GLU A 110 -4.52 15.05 -9.61
CA GLU A 110 -4.75 13.71 -10.16
C GLU A 110 -4.22 13.71 -11.59
N THR A 111 -3.00 13.21 -11.79
CA THR A 111 -2.41 13.07 -13.13
C THR A 111 -2.95 11.86 -13.88
N GLY A 112 -3.62 10.93 -13.16
CA GLY A 112 -4.03 9.63 -13.69
C GLY A 112 -2.86 8.65 -13.82
N VAL A 113 -1.72 8.98 -13.21
CA VAL A 113 -0.57 8.07 -13.08
C VAL A 113 -0.20 7.97 -11.62
N TYR A 114 -0.01 6.76 -11.15
CA TYR A 114 0.32 6.43 -9.76
C TYR A 114 1.66 5.72 -9.70
N ALA A 115 2.39 5.94 -8.61
CA ALA A 115 3.63 5.22 -8.32
C ALA A 115 3.53 4.54 -6.94
N VAL A 116 4.17 3.39 -6.80
CA VAL A 116 4.19 2.60 -5.55
C VAL A 116 5.45 1.78 -5.46
N CYS A 117 6.09 1.78 -4.29
CA CYS A 117 7.16 0.84 -3.97
C CYS A 117 6.54 -0.47 -3.47
N ILE A 118 7.03 -1.59 -4.00
CA ILE A 118 6.47 -2.92 -3.79
C ILE A 118 7.55 -3.80 -3.18
N ASP A 119 7.19 -4.53 -2.14
CA ASP A 119 7.92 -5.69 -1.66
C ASP A 119 7.16 -6.94 -2.10
N ALA A 120 7.84 -7.85 -2.80
CA ALA A 120 7.21 -9.03 -3.38
C ALA A 120 8.16 -10.24 -3.35
N MET A 121 7.58 -11.43 -3.44
CA MET A 121 8.31 -12.69 -3.54
C MET A 121 7.85 -13.45 -4.78
N ASP A 122 8.80 -13.77 -5.65
CA ASP A 122 8.59 -14.68 -6.76
C ASP A 122 8.89 -16.12 -6.30
N PRO A 123 7.88 -17.02 -6.26
CA PRO A 123 8.08 -18.40 -5.83
C PRO A 123 9.05 -19.18 -6.73
N GLU A 124 9.15 -18.85 -8.03
CA GLU A 124 10.09 -19.50 -8.94
C GLU A 124 11.55 -19.16 -8.55
N TRP A 125 11.83 -17.89 -8.20
CA TRP A 125 13.16 -17.48 -7.73
C TRP A 125 13.48 -18.09 -6.37
N ALA A 126 12.48 -18.19 -5.48
CA ALA A 126 12.66 -18.82 -4.16
C ALA A 126 13.03 -20.31 -4.27
N ASP A 127 12.47 -21.04 -5.25
CA ASP A 127 12.78 -22.43 -5.50
C ASP A 127 14.17 -22.63 -6.13
N GLU A 128 14.63 -21.69 -6.97
CA GLU A 128 15.93 -21.76 -7.64
C GLU A 128 17.10 -21.45 -6.69
N ASP A 129 16.92 -20.57 -5.71
CA ASP A 129 17.99 -19.97 -4.89
C ASP A 129 18.19 -20.70 -3.54
N GLU A 130 17.61 -21.90 -3.35
CA GLU A 130 17.80 -22.77 -2.18
C GLU A 130 17.64 -22.07 -0.81
N GLY A 131 16.81 -20.98 -0.74
CA GLY A 131 16.49 -20.24 0.48
C GLY A 131 17.42 -19.04 0.77
N GLU A 132 18.22 -18.62 -0.19
CA GLU A 132 18.97 -17.35 -0.12
C GLU A 132 18.11 -16.14 -0.55
N TYR A 133 17.02 -16.35 -1.27
CA TYR A 133 16.07 -15.33 -1.70
C TYR A 133 14.88 -15.23 -0.73
N ALA A 134 14.59 -14.02 -0.22
CA ALA A 134 13.42 -13.75 0.63
C ALA A 134 12.37 -12.89 -0.07
N GLY A 135 12.78 -12.11 -1.05
CA GLY A 135 11.92 -11.21 -1.79
C GLY A 135 12.71 -10.23 -2.64
N HIS A 136 11.99 -9.30 -3.23
CA HIS A 136 12.59 -8.22 -4.00
C HIS A 136 11.75 -6.94 -3.90
N TYR A 137 12.44 -5.81 -3.99
CA TYR A 137 11.81 -4.50 -4.12
C TYR A 137 11.71 -4.11 -5.60
N GLN A 138 10.57 -3.54 -5.98
CA GLN A 138 10.33 -2.92 -7.28
C GLN A 138 9.52 -1.64 -7.12
N LEU A 139 9.67 -0.73 -8.08
CA LEU A 139 8.78 0.42 -8.23
C LEU A 139 7.82 0.14 -9.39
N ALA A 140 6.51 0.32 -9.14
CA ALA A 140 5.50 0.28 -10.20
C ALA A 140 5.04 1.70 -10.54
N VAL A 141 4.86 1.96 -11.84
CA VAL A 141 4.18 3.13 -12.39
C VAL A 141 2.93 2.67 -13.12
N ILE A 142 1.76 3.23 -12.77
CA ILE A 142 0.45 2.69 -13.16
C ILE A 142 -0.42 3.81 -13.69
N SER A 143 -0.97 3.65 -14.92
CA SER A 143 -2.00 4.56 -15.45
C SER A 143 -3.38 4.07 -15.04
N ALA A 144 -4.10 4.88 -14.25
CA ALA A 144 -5.44 4.55 -13.77
C ALA A 144 -6.26 5.82 -13.49
N PRO A 145 -7.60 5.79 -13.56
CA PRO A 145 -8.45 6.94 -13.28
C PRO A 145 -8.38 7.45 -11.84
N ASN A 146 -8.03 6.58 -10.88
CA ASN A 146 -7.93 6.90 -9.45
C ASN A 146 -7.06 5.86 -8.72
N ALA A 147 -6.68 6.15 -7.49
CA ALA A 147 -5.82 5.28 -6.68
C ALA A 147 -6.43 3.89 -6.40
N ALA A 148 -7.76 3.79 -6.25
CA ALA A 148 -8.44 2.52 -6.02
C ALA A 148 -8.35 1.59 -7.25
N GLU A 149 -8.46 2.16 -8.46
CA GLU A 149 -8.28 1.41 -9.71
C GLU A 149 -6.81 1.06 -9.94
N ALA A 150 -5.87 1.96 -9.61
CA ALA A 150 -4.44 1.67 -9.64
C ALA A 150 -4.09 0.48 -8.73
N LEU A 151 -4.60 0.47 -7.50
CA LEU A 151 -4.44 -0.64 -6.56
C LEU A 151 -5.01 -1.95 -7.14
N ALA A 152 -6.23 -1.90 -7.69
CA ALA A 152 -6.86 -3.09 -8.27
C ALA A 152 -6.06 -3.66 -9.46
N MET A 153 -5.50 -2.79 -10.31
CA MET A 153 -4.64 -3.20 -11.43
C MET A 153 -3.35 -3.85 -10.93
N LEU A 154 -2.71 -3.26 -9.90
CA LEU A 154 -1.51 -3.81 -9.29
C LEU A 154 -1.75 -5.23 -8.74
N VAL A 155 -2.76 -5.37 -7.88
CA VAL A 155 -3.11 -6.67 -7.27
C VAL A 155 -3.41 -7.72 -8.34
N ALA A 156 -4.16 -7.35 -9.39
CA ALA A 156 -4.48 -8.26 -10.48
C ALA A 156 -3.24 -8.69 -11.28
N ALA A 157 -2.31 -7.77 -11.56
CA ALA A 157 -1.09 -8.07 -12.30
C ALA A 157 -0.19 -9.05 -11.54
N PHE A 158 -0.02 -8.85 -10.22
CA PHE A 158 0.79 -9.74 -9.39
C PHE A 158 0.14 -11.11 -9.21
N ALA A 159 -1.19 -11.16 -9.06
CA ALA A 159 -1.93 -12.43 -9.01
C ALA A 159 -1.84 -13.20 -10.33
N GLU A 160 -1.90 -12.53 -11.50
CA GLU A 160 -1.73 -13.17 -12.82
C GLU A 160 -0.31 -13.71 -13.03
N ALA A 161 0.69 -13.02 -12.50
CA ALA A 161 2.09 -13.43 -12.54
C ALA A 161 2.44 -14.50 -11.48
N GLU A 162 1.51 -14.87 -10.59
CA GLU A 162 1.71 -15.77 -9.46
C GLU A 162 2.80 -15.27 -8.47
N ILE A 163 3.06 -13.95 -8.45
CA ILE A 163 3.99 -13.28 -7.53
C ILE A 163 3.25 -12.89 -6.26
N ILE A 164 3.85 -13.14 -5.10
CA ILE A 164 3.26 -12.87 -3.79
C ILE A 164 3.65 -11.46 -3.34
N LEU A 165 2.66 -10.59 -3.15
CA LEU A 165 2.86 -9.30 -2.52
C LEU A 165 3.14 -9.49 -1.02
N GLN A 166 4.24 -8.89 -0.52
CA GLN A 166 4.63 -8.89 0.90
C GLN A 166 4.41 -7.54 1.55
N GLY A 167 4.64 -6.44 0.81
CA GLY A 167 4.45 -5.09 1.29
C GLY A 167 4.18 -4.08 0.18
N LEU A 168 3.57 -2.96 0.56
CA LEU A 168 3.43 -1.76 -0.28
C LEU A 168 3.81 -0.52 0.54
N GLU A 169 4.49 0.41 -0.12
CA GLU A 169 4.82 1.72 0.44
C GLU A 169 4.51 2.80 -0.60
N GLY A 170 3.69 3.77 -0.21
CA GLY A 170 3.50 5.01 -0.93
C GLY A 170 2.75 4.90 -2.26
N LEU A 171 1.63 4.16 -2.36
CA LEU A 171 0.77 4.29 -3.55
C LEU A 171 0.17 5.70 -3.59
N VAL A 172 0.75 6.56 -4.40
CA VAL A 172 0.39 7.98 -4.53
C VAL A 172 0.36 8.40 -5.99
N ASP A 173 -0.21 9.59 -6.27
CA ASP A 173 -0.05 10.21 -7.60
C ASP A 173 1.45 10.38 -7.92
N ALA A 174 1.84 10.04 -9.15
CA ALA A 174 3.25 10.06 -9.57
C ALA A 174 3.90 11.46 -9.43
N ALA A 175 3.11 12.54 -9.50
CA ALA A 175 3.62 13.90 -9.28
C ALA A 175 4.06 14.15 -7.82
N ALA A 176 3.51 13.38 -6.86
CA ALA A 176 3.85 13.46 -5.44
C ALA A 176 4.86 12.41 -4.99
N PHE A 177 5.17 11.42 -5.86
CA PHE A 177 6.09 10.34 -5.52
C PHE A 177 7.55 10.81 -5.51
N PRO A 178 8.33 10.52 -4.45
CA PRO A 178 9.70 10.99 -4.33
C PRO A 178 10.70 10.09 -5.10
N PHE A 179 10.62 10.06 -6.44
CA PHE A 179 11.47 9.21 -7.29
C PHE A 179 12.97 9.33 -6.97
N ASP A 180 13.42 10.54 -6.64
CA ASP A 180 14.85 10.80 -6.31
C ASP A 180 15.29 10.14 -4.99
N ALA A 181 14.37 9.69 -4.15
CA ALA A 181 14.69 8.99 -2.91
C ALA A 181 15.00 7.50 -3.12
N TYR A 182 14.67 6.96 -4.29
CA TYR A 182 14.84 5.56 -4.65
C TYR A 182 15.80 5.40 -5.84
N GLU A 183 16.67 4.40 -5.78
CA GLU A 183 17.63 4.07 -6.85
C GLU A 183 17.07 2.97 -7.77
N PHE A 184 15.79 3.07 -8.19
CA PHE A 184 15.20 2.13 -9.13
C PHE A 184 15.53 2.48 -10.57
N GLU A 185 15.80 1.45 -11.37
CA GLU A 185 16.06 1.57 -12.81
C GLU A 185 14.91 0.97 -13.59
N PHE A 186 14.48 1.67 -14.64
CA PHE A 186 13.51 1.20 -15.61
C PHE A 186 14.21 0.92 -16.94
N ASP A 187 13.68 -0.03 -17.70
CA ASP A 187 14.16 -0.27 -19.07
C ASP A 187 13.73 0.87 -20.02
N GLU A 188 12.63 1.55 -19.69
CA GLU A 188 12.10 2.70 -20.40
C GLU A 188 12.79 3.99 -19.96
N GLU A 189 13.07 4.89 -20.92
CA GLU A 189 13.67 6.21 -20.62
C GLU A 189 12.69 7.15 -19.90
N ASP A 190 11.38 7.01 -20.14
CA ASP A 190 10.29 7.81 -19.53
C ASP A 190 9.09 6.92 -19.18
N PRO A 191 9.14 6.16 -18.09
CA PRO A 191 8.07 5.24 -17.71
C PRO A 191 6.74 5.95 -17.42
N ILE A 192 6.77 7.21 -16.93
CA ILE A 192 5.56 8.00 -16.68
C ILE A 192 4.89 8.39 -18.00
N GLY A 193 5.65 8.91 -18.95
CA GLY A 193 5.14 9.28 -20.27
C GLY A 193 4.59 8.06 -21.01
N GLU A 194 5.26 6.92 -20.93
CA GLU A 194 4.83 5.68 -21.59
C GLU A 194 3.49 5.16 -21.05
N VAL A 195 3.31 5.06 -19.72
CA VAL A 195 2.01 4.65 -19.16
C VAL A 195 0.91 5.67 -19.39
N GLN A 196 1.22 6.97 -19.53
CA GLN A 196 0.25 7.98 -19.89
C GLN A 196 -0.28 7.81 -21.32
N ASP A 197 0.61 7.47 -22.25
CA ASP A 197 0.30 7.34 -23.67
C ASP A 197 -0.31 5.99 -24.00
N GLU A 198 0.20 4.90 -23.43
CA GLU A 198 -0.19 3.53 -23.76
C GLU A 198 -1.15 2.90 -22.75
N GLY A 199 -1.22 3.45 -21.55
CA GLY A 199 -1.93 2.86 -20.40
C GLY A 199 -1.17 1.69 -19.78
N GLY A 200 -1.76 1.10 -18.72
CA GLY A 200 -1.24 -0.12 -18.11
C GLY A 200 -0.32 0.14 -16.92
N LEU A 201 0.64 -0.78 -16.74
CA LEU A 201 1.55 -0.83 -15.62
C LEU A 201 2.97 -1.15 -16.12
N ILE A 202 3.97 -0.40 -15.65
CA ILE A 202 5.40 -0.64 -15.87
C ILE A 202 6.07 -0.88 -14.53
N LEU A 203 6.97 -1.88 -14.48
CA LEU A 203 7.76 -2.22 -13.31
C LEU A 203 9.23 -1.85 -13.55
N SER A 204 9.89 -1.34 -12.52
CA SER A 204 11.34 -1.20 -12.51
C SER A 204 12.05 -2.56 -12.47
N ASN A 205 13.38 -2.55 -12.61
CA ASN A 205 14.19 -3.72 -12.30
C ASN A 205 13.97 -4.15 -10.85
N ALA A 206 13.97 -5.46 -10.60
CA ALA A 206 13.81 -6.04 -9.28
C ALA A 206 15.14 -6.06 -8.51
N TYR A 207 15.12 -5.65 -7.25
CA TYR A 207 16.25 -5.66 -6.34
C TYR A 207 16.05 -6.75 -5.29
N ALA A 208 16.58 -7.95 -5.57
CA ALA A 208 16.44 -9.10 -4.69
C ALA A 208 17.19 -8.91 -3.36
N TYR A 209 16.59 -9.40 -2.29
CA TYR A 209 17.20 -9.40 -0.96
C TYR A 209 17.15 -10.80 -0.32
N GLN A 210 18.05 -11.00 0.66
CA GLN A 210 18.14 -12.25 1.42
C GLN A 210 17.37 -12.17 2.73
N PRO A 211 16.91 -13.30 3.29
CA PRO A 211 16.28 -13.32 4.60
C PRO A 211 17.20 -12.68 5.65
N GLU A 212 16.65 -11.81 6.48
CA GLU A 212 17.39 -11.34 7.65
C GLU A 212 17.79 -12.53 8.53
N PRO A 213 19.07 -12.59 8.96
CA PRO A 213 19.49 -13.63 9.87
C PRO A 213 18.67 -13.53 11.16
N ALA A 214 17.97 -14.62 11.54
CA ALA A 214 17.15 -14.66 12.74
C ALA A 214 17.88 -13.99 13.90
N ARG A 215 17.34 -12.90 14.43
CA ARG A 215 17.88 -12.23 15.64
C ARG A 215 17.98 -13.28 16.74
N LYS A 216 19.19 -13.67 17.12
CA LYS A 216 19.38 -14.52 18.31
C LYS A 216 18.89 -13.70 19.50
N LEU A 217 17.72 -14.08 20.03
CA LEU A 217 17.29 -13.64 21.34
C LEU A 217 18.36 -14.15 22.31
N ASP A 218 19.24 -13.25 22.74
CA ASP A 218 20.17 -13.52 23.83
C ASP A 218 19.36 -13.81 25.09
N SER A 219 19.39 -15.08 25.50
CA SER A 219 18.74 -15.66 26.68
C SER A 219 19.45 -15.29 27.97
#